data_45ced5f1475f8cd39f9d9bff96f7bea0
#
_entry.id   45ced5f1475f8cd39f9d9bff96f7bea0
#
_cell.length_a   1.000
_cell.length_b   1.000
_cell.length_c   1.000
_cell.angle_alpha   90.00
_cell.angle_beta   90.00
_cell.angle_gamma   90.00
#
_symmetry.space_group_name_H-M   'P 1'
#
loop_
_entity.id
_entity.type
_entity.pdbx_description
1 polymer ?
#
loop_
_entity_poly.entity_id
_entity_poly.type
_entity_poly.pdbx_seq_one_letter_code
_entity_poly.pdbx_strand_id
1 'polypeptide(L)'
;DGELPIYITLSPKEYFVLTANYKGGSITVFSQDKKGKLQRDTKIIRFAGNGPNKKRQEQSHLHCVTFTPDGKSLLATDLGTDCIYLFPIGKRPEAGKAHSLLDESRVVRIQMDSGSGPRHICFHPNGRFAYLISELSGKITVFSYNEGKLERLQTIVCDPFVAEGNADIHVSSDGKFLYASKHLKEDGIIVYSIDSQKGTLVQIGFQPTGLYPRSFAISPDGCYLAVVCRDANCIQIFERNRNTGLLKNTGKNIRLERPAFVKFL
;
A
#
# COMPACT_ATOMS: atom_id res chain seq x y z
N ASP A 1 19.68 2.35 -11.02
CA ASP A 1 19.05 1.32 -11.83
C ASP A 1 17.56 1.03 -11.49
N GLY A 2 16.99 1.64 -10.46
CA GLY A 2 15.56 1.56 -10.17
C GLY A 2 14.83 2.75 -10.78
N GLU A 3 14.14 2.57 -11.91
CA GLU A 3 13.41 3.66 -12.53
C GLU A 3 12.08 3.91 -11.84
N LEU A 4 11.81 5.18 -11.49
CA LEU A 4 10.59 5.66 -10.87
C LEU A 4 10.27 4.93 -9.55
N PRO A 5 11.06 5.13 -8.48
CA PRO A 5 10.71 4.62 -7.16
C PRO A 5 9.46 5.36 -6.66
N ILE A 6 8.43 4.60 -6.29
CA ILE A 6 7.12 5.16 -5.88
C ILE A 6 6.68 4.74 -4.49
N TYR A 7 7.39 3.81 -3.89
CA TYR A 7 7.14 3.38 -2.51
C TYR A 7 8.44 3.11 -1.78
N ILE A 8 8.47 3.45 -0.50
CA ILE A 8 9.63 3.26 0.38
C ILE A 8 9.19 2.68 1.72
N THR A 9 9.96 1.74 2.24
CA THR A 9 9.75 1.16 3.57
C THR A 9 11.08 0.91 4.29
N LEU A 10 11.01 0.87 5.62
CA LEU A 10 12.12 0.48 6.49
C LEU A 10 11.92 -0.94 6.99
N SER A 11 13.01 -1.70 7.12
CA SER A 11 12.94 -2.99 7.81
C SER A 11 12.61 -2.81 9.30
N PRO A 12 12.00 -3.81 9.97
CA PRO A 12 11.63 -3.69 11.38
C PRO A 12 12.79 -3.34 12.33
N LYS A 13 14.01 -3.70 11.97
CA LYS A 13 15.23 -3.36 12.72
C LYS A 13 15.95 -2.11 12.19
N GLU A 14 15.35 -1.44 11.20
CA GLU A 14 15.87 -0.21 10.58
C GLU A 14 17.29 -0.32 9.99
N TYR A 15 17.75 -1.53 9.64
CA TYR A 15 19.04 -1.72 8.97
C TYR A 15 18.96 -1.65 7.45
N PHE A 16 17.75 -1.67 6.91
CA PHE A 16 17.52 -1.69 5.47
C PHE A 16 16.40 -0.74 5.08
N VAL A 17 16.60 -0.06 3.96
CA VAL A 17 15.59 0.73 3.26
C VAL A 17 15.26 0.00 1.96
N LEU A 18 13.98 -0.14 1.65
CA LEU A 18 13.54 -0.79 0.42
C LEU A 18 12.66 0.15 -0.40
N THR A 19 12.82 0.09 -1.71
CA THR A 19 11.97 0.82 -2.65
C THR A 19 11.28 -0.11 -3.63
N ALA A 20 10.02 0.18 -3.96
CA ALA A 20 9.35 -0.37 -5.13
C ALA A 20 9.57 0.57 -6.32
N ASN A 21 10.17 0.06 -7.39
CA ASN A 21 10.49 0.81 -8.59
C ASN A 21 9.48 0.46 -9.69
N TYR A 22 8.56 1.37 -9.95
CA TYR A 22 7.42 1.12 -10.84
C TYR A 22 7.86 0.86 -12.28
N LYS A 23 8.59 1.81 -12.87
CA LYS A 23 9.07 1.68 -14.25
C LYS A 23 10.16 0.62 -14.41
N GLY A 24 11.00 0.48 -13.39
CA GLY A 24 12.10 -0.49 -13.41
C GLY A 24 11.64 -1.93 -13.13
N GLY A 25 10.38 -2.17 -12.77
CA GLY A 25 9.87 -3.50 -12.44
C GLY A 25 10.74 -4.20 -11.41
N SER A 26 11.14 -3.50 -10.32
CA SER A 26 12.15 -4.04 -9.41
C SER A 26 11.96 -3.55 -7.97
N ILE A 27 12.57 -4.28 -7.04
CA ILE A 27 12.79 -3.82 -5.66
C ILE A 27 14.26 -3.50 -5.51
N THR A 28 14.59 -2.35 -4.90
CA THR A 28 15.96 -2.07 -4.46
C THR A 28 16.02 -2.15 -2.94
N VAL A 29 16.95 -2.92 -2.43
CA VAL A 29 17.31 -3.01 -1.00
C VAL A 29 18.58 -2.22 -0.79
N PHE A 30 18.54 -1.24 0.10
CA PHE A 30 19.69 -0.48 0.56
C PHE A 30 20.02 -0.89 1.99
N SER A 31 21.28 -1.12 2.29
CA SER A 31 21.73 -1.21 3.67
C SER A 31 21.96 0.19 4.25
N GLN A 32 21.76 0.33 5.57
CA GLN A 32 22.09 1.56 6.29
C GLN A 32 22.90 1.26 7.54
N ASP A 33 23.67 2.24 7.98
CA ASP A 33 24.41 2.16 9.24
C ASP A 33 23.53 2.52 10.45
N LYS A 34 24.09 2.41 11.64
CA LYS A 34 23.39 2.72 12.90
C LYS A 34 22.92 4.18 13.04
N LYS A 35 23.42 5.08 12.17
CA LYS A 35 23.02 6.49 12.11
C LYS A 35 21.99 6.77 11.02
N GLY A 36 21.49 5.74 10.34
CA GLY A 36 20.53 5.87 9.25
C GLY A 36 21.12 6.29 7.91
N LYS A 37 22.47 6.33 7.78
CA LYS A 37 23.12 6.68 6.51
C LYS A 37 23.15 5.48 5.58
N LEU A 38 22.63 5.64 4.36
CA LEU A 38 22.66 4.62 3.33
C LEU A 38 24.10 4.26 2.96
N GLN A 39 24.37 2.96 2.84
CA GLN A 39 25.64 2.41 2.44
C GLN A 39 25.68 2.14 0.93
N ARG A 40 26.88 1.87 0.39
CA ARG A 40 27.05 1.54 -1.03
C ARG A 40 26.53 0.16 -1.39
N ASP A 41 26.41 -0.73 -0.40
CA ASP A 41 25.90 -2.10 -0.62
C ASP A 41 24.41 -2.05 -0.88
N THR A 42 24.04 -2.43 -2.09
CA THR A 42 22.66 -2.47 -2.57
C THR A 42 22.36 -3.78 -3.28
N LYS A 43 21.11 -4.23 -3.19
CA LYS A 43 20.61 -5.37 -3.96
C LYS A 43 19.40 -4.95 -4.77
N ILE A 44 19.40 -5.30 -6.06
CA ILE A 44 18.25 -5.09 -6.94
C ILE A 44 17.65 -6.44 -7.31
N ILE A 45 16.36 -6.61 -7.06
CA ILE A 45 15.58 -7.79 -7.44
C ILE A 45 14.64 -7.36 -8.58
N ARG A 46 14.80 -7.96 -9.75
CA ARG A 46 14.02 -7.64 -10.95
C ARG A 46 12.91 -8.67 -11.17
N PHE A 47 11.79 -8.18 -11.67
CA PHE A 47 10.63 -8.99 -12.00
C PHE A 47 10.34 -8.88 -13.49
N ALA A 48 9.81 -9.95 -14.05
CA ALA A 48 9.43 -10.02 -15.47
C ALA A 48 8.02 -10.57 -15.60
N GLY A 49 7.36 -10.18 -16.67
CA GLY A 49 6.01 -10.57 -17.00
C GLY A 49 5.16 -9.41 -17.43
N ASN A 50 3.92 -9.68 -17.78
CA ASN A 50 2.94 -8.69 -18.21
C ASN A 50 1.53 -9.16 -17.82
N GLY A 51 0.55 -8.28 -18.00
CA GLY A 51 -0.87 -8.56 -17.80
C GLY A 51 -1.70 -8.27 -19.03
N PRO A 52 -3.03 -8.38 -18.95
CA PRO A 52 -3.93 -8.21 -20.08
C PRO A 52 -4.08 -6.76 -20.55
N ASN A 53 -3.89 -5.79 -19.68
CA ASN A 53 -4.00 -4.37 -20.02
C ASN A 53 -2.72 -3.88 -20.73
N LYS A 54 -2.74 -3.82 -22.06
CA LYS A 54 -1.57 -3.46 -22.89
C LYS A 54 -0.97 -2.09 -22.60
N LYS A 55 -1.73 -1.17 -21.99
CA LYS A 55 -1.27 0.20 -21.68
C LYS A 55 -0.72 0.33 -20.26
N ARG A 56 -1.14 -0.53 -19.34
CA ARG A 56 -0.83 -0.41 -17.92
C ARG A 56 -0.09 -1.62 -17.36
N GLN A 57 -0.03 -2.71 -18.11
CA GLN A 57 0.56 -3.99 -17.70
C GLN A 57 1.46 -4.55 -18.82
N GLU A 58 2.14 -3.68 -19.57
CA GLU A 58 3.07 -4.09 -20.64
C GLU A 58 4.32 -4.78 -20.08
N GLN A 59 4.62 -4.56 -18.80
CA GLN A 59 5.70 -5.19 -18.04
C GLN A 59 5.36 -5.24 -16.56
N SER A 60 6.25 -5.80 -15.73
CA SER A 60 6.18 -5.72 -14.27
C SER A 60 6.24 -4.26 -13.78
N HIS A 61 5.36 -3.90 -12.84
CA HIS A 61 5.27 -2.58 -12.22
C HIS A 61 5.11 -2.71 -10.70
N LEU A 62 6.26 -2.79 -9.98
CA LEU A 62 6.24 -2.89 -8.53
C LEU A 62 5.67 -1.61 -7.93
N HIS A 63 4.59 -1.73 -7.13
CA HIS A 63 3.89 -0.56 -6.62
C HIS A 63 4.01 -0.35 -5.12
N CYS A 64 4.09 -1.41 -4.34
CA CYS A 64 4.23 -1.34 -2.89
C CYS A 64 5.18 -2.41 -2.39
N VAL A 65 5.93 -2.10 -1.34
CA VAL A 65 6.72 -3.05 -0.56
C VAL A 65 6.46 -2.80 0.92
N THR A 66 6.06 -3.84 1.66
CA THR A 66 5.76 -3.72 3.09
C THR A 66 6.15 -4.99 3.83
N PHE A 67 6.62 -4.85 5.07
CA PHE A 67 6.90 -6.00 5.92
C PHE A 67 5.61 -6.55 6.53
N THR A 68 5.59 -7.86 6.73
CA THR A 68 4.52 -8.51 7.50
C THR A 68 4.59 -8.09 8.96
N PRO A 69 3.47 -8.10 9.72
CA PRO A 69 3.44 -7.64 11.11
C PRO A 69 4.38 -8.40 12.05
N ASP A 70 4.65 -9.67 11.75
CA ASP A 70 5.60 -10.52 12.48
C ASP A 70 7.07 -10.28 12.08
N GLY A 71 7.32 -9.42 11.09
CA GLY A 71 8.65 -9.11 10.57
C GLY A 71 9.36 -10.27 9.87
N LYS A 72 8.65 -11.37 9.59
CA LYS A 72 9.26 -12.58 9.01
C LYS A 72 9.30 -12.58 7.48
N SER A 73 8.53 -11.69 6.84
CA SER A 73 8.46 -11.61 5.38
C SER A 73 8.30 -10.19 4.88
N LEU A 74 8.64 -9.97 3.61
CA LEU A 74 8.32 -8.78 2.84
C LEU A 74 7.25 -9.14 1.81
N LEU A 75 6.19 -8.34 1.72
CA LEU A 75 5.23 -8.36 0.62
C LEU A 75 5.60 -7.31 -0.43
N ALA A 76 5.48 -7.66 -1.69
CA ALA A 76 5.58 -6.73 -2.81
C ALA A 76 4.38 -6.92 -3.74
N THR A 77 3.73 -5.84 -4.12
CA THR A 77 2.63 -5.85 -5.09
C THR A 77 3.13 -5.46 -6.46
N ASP A 78 2.73 -6.21 -7.48
CA ASP A 78 3.08 -5.94 -8.87
C ASP A 78 1.80 -5.70 -9.68
N LEU A 79 1.56 -4.44 -10.00
CA LEU A 79 0.43 -4.00 -10.82
C LEU A 79 0.50 -4.60 -12.22
N GLY A 80 1.71 -4.71 -12.76
CA GLY A 80 1.92 -5.12 -14.15
C GLY A 80 1.67 -6.61 -14.40
N THR A 81 1.89 -7.46 -13.41
CA THR A 81 1.76 -8.92 -13.56
C THR A 81 0.61 -9.53 -12.77
N ASP A 82 -0.23 -8.70 -12.15
CA ASP A 82 -1.33 -9.14 -11.27
C ASP A 82 -0.86 -10.07 -10.14
N CYS A 83 0.26 -9.72 -9.49
CA CYS A 83 0.86 -10.58 -8.47
C CYS A 83 1.13 -9.87 -7.15
N ILE A 84 1.12 -10.66 -6.09
CA ILE A 84 1.77 -10.35 -4.82
C ILE A 84 2.94 -11.33 -4.68
N TYR A 85 4.11 -10.82 -4.35
CA TYR A 85 5.27 -11.63 -4.00
C TYR A 85 5.51 -11.58 -2.49
N LEU A 86 5.69 -12.73 -1.88
CA LEU A 86 6.05 -12.87 -0.47
C LEU A 86 7.46 -13.42 -0.37
N PHE A 87 8.38 -12.60 0.13
CA PHE A 87 9.78 -12.96 0.35
C PHE A 87 9.99 -13.24 1.83
N PRO A 88 10.35 -14.47 2.23
CA PRO A 88 10.82 -14.70 3.58
C PRO A 88 12.07 -13.88 3.87
N ILE A 89 12.18 -13.37 5.11
CA ILE A 89 13.41 -12.73 5.57
C ILE A 89 14.49 -13.80 5.73
N GLY A 90 15.71 -13.48 5.33
CA GLY A 90 16.88 -14.33 5.48
C GLY A 90 17.09 -14.77 6.94
N LYS A 91 17.63 -15.95 7.14
CA LYS A 91 17.83 -16.50 8.50
C LYS A 91 18.71 -15.61 9.39
N ARG A 92 19.65 -14.87 8.81
CA ARG A 92 20.58 -13.98 9.52
C ARG A 92 20.82 -12.73 8.68
N PRO A 93 19.86 -11.78 8.64
CA PRO A 93 20.11 -10.50 7.97
C PRO A 93 21.25 -9.76 8.67
N GLU A 94 22.27 -9.40 7.91
CA GLU A 94 23.44 -8.71 8.43
C GLU A 94 23.38 -7.22 8.08
N ALA A 95 23.51 -6.37 9.09
CA ALA A 95 23.61 -4.93 8.87
C ALA A 95 24.77 -4.62 7.89
N GLY A 96 24.50 -3.77 6.90
CA GLY A 96 25.47 -3.44 5.86
C GLY A 96 25.55 -4.41 4.70
N LYS A 97 24.74 -5.50 4.70
CA LYS A 97 24.70 -6.50 3.61
C LYS A 97 23.30 -6.62 3.03
N ALA A 98 22.97 -5.81 2.03
CA ALA A 98 21.63 -5.74 1.43
C ALA A 98 21.14 -7.11 0.88
N HIS A 99 22.06 -7.93 0.33
CA HIS A 99 21.75 -9.24 -0.21
C HIS A 99 21.33 -10.28 0.85
N SER A 100 21.59 -10.01 2.14
CA SER A 100 21.25 -10.94 3.23
C SER A 100 19.79 -10.82 3.72
N LEU A 101 19.08 -9.75 3.33
CA LEU A 101 17.76 -9.45 3.89
C LEU A 101 16.69 -10.41 3.39
N LEU A 102 16.60 -10.68 2.09
CA LEU A 102 15.51 -11.43 1.49
C LEU A 102 16.00 -12.80 0.99
N ASP A 103 15.24 -13.85 1.29
CA ASP A 103 15.48 -15.19 0.76
C ASP A 103 14.74 -15.38 -0.56
N GLU A 104 15.41 -15.05 -1.66
CA GLU A 104 14.85 -15.15 -3.02
C GLU A 104 14.56 -16.62 -3.44
N SER A 105 15.24 -17.61 -2.83
CA SER A 105 15.02 -19.03 -3.16
C SER A 105 13.68 -19.57 -2.68
N ARG A 106 13.04 -18.90 -1.72
CA ARG A 106 11.77 -19.28 -1.11
C ARG A 106 10.65 -18.26 -1.34
N VAL A 107 10.77 -17.42 -2.38
CA VAL A 107 9.72 -16.49 -2.74
C VAL A 107 8.44 -17.22 -3.13
N VAL A 108 7.31 -16.78 -2.56
CA VAL A 108 5.98 -17.27 -2.92
C VAL A 108 5.30 -16.22 -3.80
N ARG A 109 4.81 -16.64 -4.97
CA ARG A 109 4.02 -15.82 -5.87
C ARG A 109 2.54 -16.13 -5.68
N ILE A 110 1.75 -15.11 -5.41
CA ILE A 110 0.29 -15.19 -5.24
C ILE A 110 -0.34 -14.47 -6.42
N GLN A 111 -0.99 -15.23 -7.30
CA GLN A 111 -1.68 -14.70 -8.48
C GLN A 111 -3.00 -14.07 -8.07
N MET A 112 -3.22 -12.83 -8.49
CA MET A 112 -4.47 -12.12 -8.37
C MET A 112 -5.31 -12.28 -9.64
N ASP A 113 -6.56 -11.79 -9.60
CA ASP A 113 -7.44 -11.83 -10.76
C ASP A 113 -6.81 -11.05 -11.94
N SER A 114 -6.92 -11.61 -13.14
CA SER A 114 -6.34 -11.04 -14.35
C SER A 114 -6.86 -9.61 -14.59
N GLY A 115 -5.96 -8.66 -14.84
CA GLY A 115 -6.28 -7.25 -15.02
C GLY A 115 -6.62 -6.51 -13.73
N SER A 116 -6.33 -7.08 -12.56
CA SER A 116 -6.67 -6.44 -11.27
C SER A 116 -5.76 -5.26 -10.92
N GLY A 117 -4.48 -5.33 -11.26
CA GLY A 117 -3.50 -4.31 -10.95
C GLY A 117 -3.29 -4.08 -9.45
N PRO A 118 -2.70 -5.05 -8.71
CA PRO A 118 -2.38 -4.90 -7.29
C PRO A 118 -1.53 -3.64 -7.03
N ARG A 119 -2.00 -2.78 -6.12
CA ARG A 119 -1.36 -1.48 -5.90
C ARG A 119 -0.75 -1.35 -4.50
N HIS A 120 -1.56 -1.09 -3.51
CA HIS A 120 -1.13 -0.98 -2.12
C HIS A 120 -1.76 -2.08 -1.26
N ILE A 121 -1.02 -2.54 -0.27
CA ILE A 121 -1.49 -3.49 0.74
C ILE A 121 -1.14 -2.99 2.12
N CYS A 122 -2.08 -3.09 3.05
CA CYS A 122 -1.86 -2.76 4.46
C CYS A 122 -2.35 -3.89 5.36
N PHE A 123 -1.82 -3.94 6.57
CA PHE A 123 -2.22 -4.91 7.58
C PHE A 123 -3.13 -4.28 8.62
N HIS A 124 -4.03 -5.10 9.14
CA HIS A 124 -4.77 -4.78 10.36
C HIS A 124 -3.80 -4.74 11.56
N PRO A 125 -3.98 -3.84 12.56
CA PRO A 125 -3.09 -3.74 13.71
C PRO A 125 -2.94 -5.04 14.54
N ASN A 126 -3.95 -5.94 14.50
CA ASN A 126 -3.85 -7.24 15.17
C ASN A 126 -2.96 -8.25 14.43
N GLY A 127 -2.45 -7.92 13.24
CA GLY A 127 -1.58 -8.77 12.44
C GLY A 127 -2.26 -9.96 11.73
N ARG A 128 -3.58 -10.14 11.90
CA ARG A 128 -4.30 -11.33 11.38
C ARG A 128 -4.91 -11.13 9.99
N PHE A 129 -5.07 -9.89 9.53
CA PHE A 129 -5.72 -9.57 8.26
C PHE A 129 -4.87 -8.60 7.44
N ALA A 130 -4.98 -8.71 6.12
CA ALA A 130 -4.39 -7.78 5.17
C ALA A 130 -5.43 -7.33 4.14
N TYR A 131 -5.27 -6.10 3.64
CA TYR A 131 -6.19 -5.45 2.71
C TYR A 131 -5.41 -4.94 1.52
N LEU A 132 -5.68 -5.52 0.37
CA LEU A 132 -5.09 -5.14 -0.91
C LEU A 132 -6.06 -4.25 -1.69
N ILE A 133 -5.63 -3.08 -2.10
CA ILE A 133 -6.35 -2.27 -3.08
C ILE A 133 -5.76 -2.50 -4.47
N SER A 134 -6.63 -2.76 -5.44
CA SER A 134 -6.28 -2.97 -6.85
C SER A 134 -6.70 -1.76 -7.68
N GLU A 135 -5.75 -1.17 -8.42
CA GLU A 135 -5.96 0.07 -9.16
C GLU A 135 -6.83 -0.13 -10.40
N LEU A 136 -6.57 -1.21 -11.18
CA LEU A 136 -7.18 -1.39 -12.49
C LEU A 136 -8.58 -2.02 -12.41
N SER A 137 -8.83 -2.87 -11.43
CA SER A 137 -10.14 -3.51 -11.25
C SER A 137 -11.08 -2.76 -10.29
N GLY A 138 -10.60 -1.72 -9.60
CA GLY A 138 -11.41 -0.98 -8.64
C GLY A 138 -11.85 -1.81 -7.43
N LYS A 139 -11.09 -2.85 -7.05
CA LYS A 139 -11.47 -3.80 -5.99
C LYS A 139 -10.57 -3.68 -4.76
N ILE A 140 -11.13 -4.06 -3.61
CA ILE A 140 -10.36 -4.38 -2.40
C ILE A 140 -10.49 -5.87 -2.13
N THR A 141 -9.37 -6.54 -1.93
CA THR A 141 -9.32 -7.94 -1.51
C THR A 141 -8.86 -8.04 -0.06
N VAL A 142 -9.64 -8.73 0.76
CA VAL A 142 -9.35 -9.03 2.16
C VAL A 142 -8.70 -10.40 2.24
N PHE A 143 -7.62 -10.49 3.00
CA PHE A 143 -6.93 -11.75 3.29
C PHE A 143 -6.86 -12.00 4.80
N SER A 144 -6.95 -13.25 5.20
CA SER A 144 -6.32 -13.67 6.46
C SER A 144 -4.82 -13.78 6.25
N TYR A 145 -4.07 -13.46 7.30
CA TYR A 145 -2.63 -13.64 7.34
C TYR A 145 -2.26 -14.52 8.54
N ASN A 146 -1.52 -15.57 8.26
CA ASN A 146 -0.96 -16.43 9.30
C ASN A 146 0.40 -16.97 8.84
N GLU A 147 1.47 -16.63 9.56
CA GLU A 147 2.83 -17.16 9.38
C GLU A 147 3.31 -17.25 7.92
N GLY A 148 3.17 -16.16 7.18
CA GLY A 148 3.59 -16.06 5.78
C GLY A 148 2.60 -16.64 4.77
N LYS A 149 1.37 -16.94 5.18
CA LYS A 149 0.30 -17.37 4.27
C LYS A 149 -0.79 -16.30 4.20
N LEU A 150 -1.23 -15.99 2.99
CA LEU A 150 -2.39 -15.15 2.71
C LEU A 150 -3.50 -16.01 2.11
N GLU A 151 -4.66 -16.01 2.75
CA GLU A 151 -5.85 -16.69 2.25
C GLU A 151 -6.96 -15.67 1.99
N ARG A 152 -7.52 -15.66 0.78
CA ARG A 152 -8.56 -14.71 0.38
C ARG A 152 -9.85 -14.98 1.16
N LEU A 153 -10.37 -13.95 1.84
CA LEU A 153 -11.61 -14.00 2.61
C LEU A 153 -12.78 -13.31 1.90
N GLN A 154 -12.50 -12.15 1.27
CA GLN A 154 -13.52 -11.32 0.65
C GLN A 154 -12.94 -10.52 -0.51
N THR A 155 -13.76 -10.21 -1.50
CA THR A 155 -13.45 -9.22 -2.54
C THR A 155 -14.63 -8.27 -2.66
N ILE A 156 -14.36 -6.97 -2.60
CA ILE A 156 -15.36 -5.89 -2.68
C ILE A 156 -15.05 -5.03 -3.89
N VAL A 157 -16.07 -4.68 -4.65
CA VAL A 157 -16.01 -3.66 -5.69
C VAL A 157 -16.21 -2.30 -5.02
N CYS A 158 -15.23 -1.40 -5.13
CA CYS A 158 -15.28 -0.07 -4.53
C CYS A 158 -16.29 0.86 -5.23
N ASP A 159 -16.41 0.69 -6.54
CA ASP A 159 -17.34 1.43 -7.37
C ASP A 159 -17.86 0.51 -8.49
N PRO A 160 -19.16 0.18 -8.51
CA PRO A 160 -19.71 -0.70 -9.54
C PRO A 160 -19.73 -0.09 -10.94
N PHE A 161 -19.53 1.23 -11.06
CA PHE A 161 -19.58 1.95 -12.34
C PHE A 161 -18.20 2.29 -12.89
N VAL A 162 -17.14 2.14 -12.10
CA VAL A 162 -15.75 2.50 -12.50
C VAL A 162 -14.79 1.44 -12.00
N ALA A 163 -14.21 0.70 -12.92
CA ALA A 163 -13.21 -0.32 -12.58
C ALA A 163 -11.87 0.30 -12.16
N GLU A 164 -11.45 1.43 -12.73
CA GLU A 164 -10.13 2.03 -12.51
C GLU A 164 -10.18 3.17 -11.50
N GLY A 165 -9.02 3.49 -10.89
CA GLY A 165 -8.85 4.74 -10.13
C GLY A 165 -8.73 4.60 -8.62
N ASN A 166 -8.62 3.39 -8.10
CA ASN A 166 -8.27 3.20 -6.70
C ASN A 166 -6.79 3.52 -6.45
N ALA A 167 -6.49 4.21 -5.33
CA ALA A 167 -5.12 4.64 -5.05
C ALA A 167 -4.58 4.10 -3.71
N ASP A 168 -4.90 4.69 -2.60
CA ASP A 168 -4.28 4.39 -1.31
C ASP A 168 -5.24 3.70 -0.33
N ILE A 169 -4.70 2.98 0.66
CA ILE A 169 -5.49 2.19 1.61
C ILE A 169 -4.80 2.13 2.97
N HIS A 170 -5.53 2.46 4.04
CA HIS A 170 -5.03 2.41 5.41
C HIS A 170 -6.11 1.95 6.38
N VAL A 171 -5.68 1.17 7.39
CA VAL A 171 -6.50 0.81 8.56
C VAL A 171 -6.25 1.83 9.66
N SER A 172 -7.29 2.24 10.37
CA SER A 172 -7.15 3.06 11.56
C SER A 172 -6.37 2.32 12.67
N SER A 173 -5.63 3.06 13.50
CA SER A 173 -4.81 2.49 14.59
C SER A 173 -5.60 1.65 15.59
N ASP A 174 -6.90 1.95 15.77
CA ASP A 174 -7.82 1.20 16.61
C ASP A 174 -8.37 -0.08 15.94
N GLY A 175 -8.03 -0.34 14.68
CA GLY A 175 -8.44 -1.51 13.91
C GLY A 175 -9.92 -1.54 13.51
N LYS A 176 -10.70 -0.49 13.78
CA LYS A 176 -12.16 -0.51 13.57
C LYS A 176 -12.58 -0.16 12.15
N PHE A 177 -11.77 0.63 11.46
CA PHE A 177 -12.14 1.20 10.16
C PHE A 177 -11.01 1.11 9.15
N LEU A 178 -11.39 0.96 7.89
CA LEU A 178 -10.49 1.03 6.75
C LEU A 178 -10.93 2.18 5.85
N TYR A 179 -9.95 2.90 5.36
CA TYR A 179 -10.11 4.01 4.42
C TYR A 179 -9.43 3.67 3.10
N ALA A 180 -10.09 4.01 1.99
CA ALA A 180 -9.55 3.79 0.66
C ALA A 180 -9.81 5.03 -0.20
N SER A 181 -8.79 5.54 -0.89
CA SER A 181 -8.97 6.66 -1.82
C SER A 181 -9.29 6.15 -3.22
N LYS A 182 -10.22 6.85 -3.89
CA LYS A 182 -10.55 6.64 -5.30
C LYS A 182 -10.56 7.96 -6.06
N HIS A 183 -10.26 7.89 -7.36
CA HIS A 183 -10.27 9.05 -8.27
C HIS A 183 -10.83 8.66 -9.65
N LEU A 184 -10.90 9.63 -10.58
CA LEU A 184 -11.32 9.56 -11.99
C LEU A 184 -12.79 9.93 -12.26
N LYS A 185 -13.76 9.56 -11.44
CA LYS A 185 -15.16 10.00 -11.62
C LYS A 185 -15.73 10.66 -10.39
N GLU A 186 -15.51 10.07 -9.25
CA GLU A 186 -15.85 10.65 -7.96
C GLU A 186 -14.63 10.58 -7.06
N ASP A 187 -13.97 11.71 -6.92
CA ASP A 187 -12.78 11.82 -6.09
C ASP A 187 -13.15 11.83 -4.61
N GLY A 188 -12.59 10.89 -3.85
CA GLY A 188 -12.94 10.79 -2.44
C GLY A 188 -12.30 9.65 -1.67
N ILE A 189 -12.68 9.59 -0.40
CA ILE A 189 -12.31 8.53 0.54
C ILE A 189 -13.53 7.67 0.84
N ILE A 190 -13.45 6.40 0.53
CA ILE A 190 -14.44 5.40 0.94
C ILE A 190 -14.10 4.95 2.35
N VAL A 191 -15.12 4.82 3.19
CA VAL A 191 -15.00 4.40 4.58
C VAL A 191 -15.66 3.05 4.76
N TYR A 192 -14.92 2.11 5.33
CA TYR A 192 -15.41 0.77 5.67
C TYR A 192 -15.30 0.52 7.17
N SER A 193 -16.30 -0.15 7.75
CA SER A 193 -16.15 -0.82 9.04
C SER A 193 -15.50 -2.18 8.86
N ILE A 194 -14.70 -2.60 9.84
CA ILE A 194 -14.01 -3.88 9.87
C ILE A 194 -14.66 -4.78 10.92
N ASP A 195 -15.06 -5.99 10.53
CA ASP A 195 -15.43 -7.03 11.49
C ASP A 195 -14.16 -7.50 12.22
N SER A 196 -14.09 -7.29 13.52
CA SER A 196 -12.89 -7.58 14.33
C SER A 196 -12.52 -9.07 14.39
N GLN A 197 -13.47 -9.98 14.14
CA GLN A 197 -13.26 -11.42 14.18
C GLN A 197 -12.93 -12.01 12.81
N LYS A 198 -13.64 -11.54 11.78
CA LYS A 198 -13.54 -12.07 10.41
C LYS A 198 -12.62 -11.24 9.52
N GLY A 199 -12.30 -9.99 9.90
CA GLY A 199 -11.55 -9.05 9.08
C GLY A 199 -12.32 -8.51 7.88
N THR A 200 -13.58 -8.93 7.67
CA THR A 200 -14.38 -8.52 6.53
C THR A 200 -14.81 -7.06 6.61
N LEU A 201 -15.09 -6.46 5.47
CA LEU A 201 -15.39 -5.05 5.30
C LEU A 201 -16.86 -4.84 4.93
N VAL A 202 -17.48 -3.79 5.49
CA VAL A 202 -18.76 -3.25 5.08
C VAL A 202 -18.59 -1.76 4.83
N GLN A 203 -18.97 -1.26 3.65
CA GLN A 203 -18.93 0.17 3.36
C GLN A 203 -19.97 0.90 4.21
N ILE A 204 -19.53 1.95 4.89
CA ILE A 204 -20.35 2.76 5.79
C ILE A 204 -20.41 4.23 5.41
N GLY A 205 -19.56 4.68 4.46
CA GLY A 205 -19.56 6.07 4.05
C GLY A 205 -18.65 6.34 2.86
N PHE A 206 -18.81 7.56 2.33
CA PHE A 206 -17.97 8.15 1.30
C PHE A 206 -17.81 9.65 1.60
N GLN A 207 -16.57 10.13 1.58
CA GLN A 207 -16.25 11.53 1.78
C GLN A 207 -15.65 12.10 0.50
N PRO A 208 -16.36 13.02 -0.21
CA PRO A 208 -15.78 13.73 -1.35
C PRO A 208 -14.55 14.53 -0.96
N THR A 209 -13.58 14.62 -1.88
CA THR A 209 -12.32 15.36 -1.72
C THR A 209 -12.09 16.30 -2.91
N GLY A 210 -10.96 17.00 -2.91
CA GLY A 210 -10.42 17.65 -4.09
C GLY A 210 -9.93 16.62 -5.13
N LEU A 211 -9.62 17.10 -6.33
CA LEU A 211 -9.28 16.27 -7.49
C LEU A 211 -8.03 15.40 -7.26
N TYR A 212 -8.16 14.14 -7.62
CA TYR A 212 -7.12 13.11 -7.60
C TYR A 212 -6.52 12.85 -6.21
N PRO A 213 -7.29 12.29 -5.27
CA PRO A 213 -6.79 11.90 -3.94
C PRO A 213 -5.84 10.70 -4.04
N ARG A 214 -4.54 11.00 -4.28
CA ARG A 214 -3.52 10.00 -4.59
C ARG A 214 -2.99 9.25 -3.38
N SER A 215 -2.91 9.91 -2.25
CA SER A 215 -2.43 9.35 -0.98
C SER A 215 -3.09 10.07 0.19
N PHE A 216 -3.13 9.44 1.33
CA PHE A 216 -3.58 10.04 2.57
C PHE A 216 -2.88 9.42 3.77
N ALA A 217 -2.90 10.10 4.90
CA ALA A 217 -2.41 9.58 6.16
C ALA A 217 -3.41 9.88 7.29
N ILE A 218 -3.52 8.92 8.21
CA ILE A 218 -4.28 9.09 9.46
C ILE A 218 -3.32 9.65 10.50
N SER A 219 -3.71 10.69 11.23
CA SER A 219 -2.88 11.25 12.31
C SER A 219 -2.61 10.21 13.40
N PRO A 220 -1.48 10.31 14.13
CA PRO A 220 -1.12 9.33 15.17
C PRO A 220 -2.16 9.17 16.27
N ASP A 221 -2.87 10.25 16.62
CA ASP A 221 -3.99 10.25 17.57
C ASP A 221 -5.29 9.67 17.00
N GLY A 222 -5.32 9.41 15.69
CA GLY A 222 -6.48 8.90 14.96
C GLY A 222 -7.62 9.89 14.79
N CYS A 223 -7.40 11.19 15.04
CA CYS A 223 -8.46 12.22 15.00
C CYS A 223 -8.62 12.87 13.62
N TYR A 224 -7.60 12.79 12.77
CA TYR A 224 -7.59 13.48 11.47
C TYR A 224 -7.10 12.58 10.34
N LEU A 225 -7.57 12.88 9.12
CA LEU A 225 -6.96 12.43 7.87
C LEU A 225 -6.41 13.65 7.11
N ALA A 226 -5.15 13.55 6.66
CA ALA A 226 -4.57 14.46 5.68
C ALA A 226 -4.64 13.78 4.31
N VAL A 227 -5.38 14.35 3.36
CA VAL A 227 -5.60 13.76 2.02
C VAL A 227 -4.89 14.60 0.97
N VAL A 228 -3.99 13.97 0.24
CA VAL A 228 -3.23 14.58 -0.86
C VAL A 228 -4.09 14.61 -2.12
N CYS A 229 -4.59 15.78 -2.50
CA CYS A 229 -5.37 16.02 -3.71
C CYS A 229 -4.46 16.59 -4.81
N ARG A 230 -3.81 15.68 -5.59
CA ARG A 230 -2.74 16.04 -6.53
C ARG A 230 -3.15 17.12 -7.53
N ASP A 231 -4.28 16.92 -8.19
CA ASP A 231 -4.71 17.81 -9.29
C ASP A 231 -5.50 19.04 -8.77
N ALA A 232 -5.90 19.02 -7.49
CA ALA A 232 -6.41 20.19 -6.78
C ALA A 232 -5.29 21.04 -6.15
N ASN A 233 -4.03 20.63 -6.25
CA ASN A 233 -2.85 21.34 -5.71
C ASN A 233 -2.99 21.66 -4.21
N CYS A 234 -3.48 20.69 -3.42
CA CYS A 234 -3.61 20.88 -1.98
C CYS A 234 -3.56 19.56 -1.19
N ILE A 235 -3.35 19.71 0.11
CA ILE A 235 -3.62 18.68 1.10
C ILE A 235 -4.85 19.15 1.88
N GLN A 236 -5.90 18.34 1.89
CA GLN A 236 -7.13 18.61 2.64
C GLN A 236 -7.12 17.88 3.98
N ILE A 237 -7.62 18.53 5.02
CA ILE A 237 -7.69 17.98 6.36
C ILE A 237 -9.15 17.64 6.70
N PHE A 238 -9.37 16.38 7.07
CA PHE A 238 -10.68 15.87 7.51
C PHE A 238 -10.59 15.47 8.99
N GLU A 239 -11.60 15.84 9.77
CA GLU A 239 -11.81 15.32 11.11
C GLU A 239 -12.39 13.91 11.01
N ARG A 240 -11.84 12.97 11.78
CA ARG A 240 -12.31 11.59 11.86
C ARG A 240 -13.09 11.38 13.15
N ASN A 241 -14.33 10.94 13.04
CA ASN A 241 -15.08 10.46 14.20
C ASN A 241 -14.58 9.05 14.57
N ARG A 242 -13.92 8.90 15.71
CA ARG A 242 -13.31 7.64 16.16
C ARG A 242 -14.33 6.54 16.48
N ASN A 243 -15.60 6.89 16.73
CA ASN A 243 -16.66 5.92 17.05
C ASN A 243 -17.37 5.41 15.80
N THR A 244 -17.61 6.28 14.82
CA THR A 244 -18.36 5.95 13.59
C THR A 244 -17.46 5.74 12.38
N GLY A 245 -16.20 6.14 12.43
CA GLY A 245 -15.26 6.13 11.30
C GLY A 245 -15.49 7.23 10.27
N LEU A 246 -16.63 7.92 10.31
CA LEU A 246 -16.99 8.91 9.30
C LEU A 246 -16.09 10.15 9.34
N LEU A 247 -15.92 10.74 8.17
CA LEU A 247 -15.07 11.91 7.96
C LEU A 247 -15.91 13.18 7.81
N LYS A 248 -15.39 14.31 8.32
CA LYS A 248 -15.96 15.63 8.14
C LYS A 248 -14.89 16.59 7.62
N ASN A 249 -15.16 17.27 6.52
CA ASN A 249 -14.25 18.28 6.00
C ASN A 249 -14.12 19.43 6.99
N THR A 250 -12.89 19.77 7.38
CA THR A 250 -12.59 20.86 8.30
C THR A 250 -12.57 22.23 7.61
N GLY A 251 -12.59 22.27 6.27
CA GLY A 251 -12.34 23.46 5.47
C GLY A 251 -10.86 23.89 5.43
N LYS A 252 -9.97 23.20 6.16
CA LYS A 252 -8.54 23.53 6.17
C LYS A 252 -7.84 22.85 5.01
N ASN A 253 -7.13 23.64 4.20
CA ASN A 253 -6.35 23.18 3.06
C ASN A 253 -4.93 23.75 3.13
N ILE A 254 -3.94 22.91 2.87
CA ILE A 254 -2.55 23.32 2.70
C ILE A 254 -2.28 23.37 1.19
N ARG A 255 -1.99 24.52 0.63
CA ARG A 255 -1.65 24.66 -0.78
C ARG A 255 -0.25 24.11 -1.05
N LEU A 256 -0.13 23.22 -2.01
CA LEU A 256 1.11 22.59 -2.43
C LEU A 256 0.95 22.11 -3.87
N GLU A 257 1.86 22.50 -4.75
CA GLU A 257 1.78 22.12 -6.16
C GLU A 257 1.98 20.60 -6.33
N ARG A 258 0.99 19.96 -6.97
CA ARG A 258 0.95 18.53 -7.30
C ARG A 258 1.50 17.58 -6.22
N PRO A 259 1.02 17.68 -4.99
CA PRO A 259 1.51 16.82 -3.91
C PRO A 259 1.21 15.36 -4.24
N ALA A 260 2.12 14.44 -3.88
CA ALA A 260 2.02 13.04 -4.24
C ALA A 260 1.92 12.09 -3.04
N PHE A 261 2.40 12.52 -1.87
CA PHE A 261 2.47 11.69 -0.68
C PHE A 261 2.44 12.54 0.59
N VAL A 262 1.89 11.99 1.66
CA VAL A 262 1.88 12.58 3.01
C VAL A 262 2.15 11.50 4.06
N LYS A 263 2.89 11.87 5.11
CA LYS A 263 3.15 11.02 6.27
C LYS A 263 3.28 11.89 7.52
N PHE A 264 2.74 11.43 8.64
CA PHE A 264 3.03 11.98 9.95
C PHE A 264 4.34 11.37 10.48
N LEU A 265 5.13 12.20 11.16
CA LEU A 265 6.41 11.81 11.80
C LEU A 265 6.18 11.53 13.29
#